data_5c96acc106d089ad6db23a0a106aa60c
#
_entry.id   5c96acc106d089ad6db23a0a106aa60c
#
_cell.length_a   1.000
_cell.length_b   1.000
_cell.length_c   1.000
_cell.angle_alpha   90.00
_cell.angle_beta   90.00
_cell.angle_gamma   90.00
#
_symmetry.space_group_name_H-M   'P 1'
#
loop_
_entity.id
_entity.type
_entity.pdbx_description
1 polymer ?
#
loop_
_entity_poly.entity_id
_entity_poly.type
_entity_poly.pdbx_seq_one_letter_code
_entity_poly.pdbx_strand_id
1 'polypeptide(L)'
;MTRARDLSLAAAIVVWATILGGIVYSHMVWFPPYLAGLPKTATLAATIHDESFWLTAHPLAILSLLLTLALNWKLRARRNLILITIAIYAVAIITTALYFVPELQAFRASQSSNVSPAEWYVRGQNWQHLSWVRGAFMYIAFIPLLLAWRREVH
;
A
#
# COMPACT_ATOMS: atom_id res chain seq x y z
N MET A 1 -16.74 16.91 -20.49
CA MET A 1 -16.31 16.82 -19.06
C MET A 1 -16.57 15.45 -18.44
N THR A 2 -17.64 14.74 -18.79
CA THR A 2 -17.98 13.40 -18.25
C THR A 2 -16.89 12.36 -18.54
N ARG A 3 -16.40 12.25 -19.79
CA ARG A 3 -15.34 11.31 -20.17
C ARG A 3 -14.04 11.47 -19.35
N ALA A 4 -13.60 12.72 -19.10
CA ALA A 4 -12.38 12.96 -18.31
C ALA A 4 -12.53 12.50 -16.85
N ARG A 5 -13.72 12.67 -16.26
CA ARG A 5 -14.04 12.19 -14.90
C ARG A 5 -13.99 10.67 -14.83
N ASP A 6 -14.61 10.00 -15.78
CA ASP A 6 -14.66 8.54 -15.81
C ASP A 6 -13.28 7.95 -16.11
N LEU A 7 -12.51 8.53 -17.05
CA LEU A 7 -11.14 8.11 -17.33
C LEU A 7 -10.22 8.28 -16.12
N SER A 8 -10.32 9.39 -15.38
CA SER A 8 -9.52 9.59 -14.18
C SER A 8 -9.84 8.56 -13.09
N LEU A 9 -11.12 8.24 -12.92
CA LEU A 9 -11.57 7.25 -11.95
C LEU A 9 -11.13 5.83 -12.36
N ALA A 10 -11.23 5.48 -13.66
CA ALA A 10 -10.72 4.23 -14.19
C ALA A 10 -9.20 4.09 -13.95
N ALA A 11 -8.44 5.15 -14.25
CA ALA A 11 -7.00 5.18 -14.00
C ALA A 11 -6.67 4.98 -12.52
N ALA A 12 -7.39 5.67 -11.61
CA ALA A 12 -7.21 5.48 -10.17
C ALA A 12 -7.52 4.04 -9.74
N ILE A 13 -8.58 3.42 -10.27
CA ILE A 13 -8.93 2.02 -10.00
C ILE A 13 -7.81 1.08 -10.47
N VAL A 14 -7.27 1.28 -11.67
CA VAL A 14 -6.17 0.45 -12.21
C VAL A 14 -4.91 0.57 -11.34
N VAL A 15 -4.50 1.79 -11.01
CA VAL A 15 -3.34 2.03 -10.13
C VAL A 15 -3.56 1.38 -8.76
N TRP A 16 -4.75 1.52 -8.20
CA TRP A 16 -5.08 0.91 -6.92
C TRP A 16 -5.05 -0.63 -6.96
N ALA A 17 -5.65 -1.23 -7.99
CA ALA A 17 -5.61 -2.68 -8.19
C ALA A 17 -4.18 -3.21 -8.32
N THR A 18 -3.28 -2.45 -8.96
CA THR A 18 -1.86 -2.77 -9.06
C THR A 18 -1.19 -2.79 -7.67
N ILE A 19 -1.48 -1.82 -6.81
CA ILE A 19 -1.00 -1.80 -5.42
C ILE A 19 -1.52 -3.01 -4.65
N LEU A 20 -2.81 -3.33 -4.75
CA LEU A 20 -3.40 -4.50 -4.07
C LEU A 20 -2.75 -5.81 -4.54
N GLY A 21 -2.49 -5.95 -5.84
CA GLY A 21 -1.74 -7.09 -6.39
C GLY A 21 -0.31 -7.17 -5.83
N GLY A 22 0.38 -6.04 -5.76
CA GLY A 22 1.71 -5.95 -5.14
C GLY A 22 1.70 -6.34 -3.67
N ILE A 23 0.69 -5.93 -2.89
CA ILE A 23 0.52 -6.34 -1.49
C ILE A 23 0.40 -7.86 -1.40
N VAL A 24 -0.49 -8.49 -2.17
CA VAL A 24 -0.68 -9.94 -2.16
C VAL A 24 0.61 -10.67 -2.53
N TYR A 25 1.25 -10.27 -3.63
CA TYR A 25 2.50 -10.88 -4.08
C TYR A 25 3.59 -10.79 -2.99
N SER A 26 3.81 -9.62 -2.44
CA SER A 26 4.84 -9.42 -1.42
C SER A 26 4.60 -10.28 -0.19
N HIS A 27 3.33 -10.35 0.28
CA HIS A 27 2.99 -11.07 1.50
C HIS A 27 2.93 -12.59 1.32
N MET A 28 2.64 -13.09 0.13
CA MET A 28 2.55 -14.53 -0.13
C MET A 28 3.88 -15.12 -0.61
N VAL A 29 4.68 -14.34 -1.33
CA VAL A 29 5.86 -14.85 -2.02
C VAL A 29 7.17 -14.35 -1.41
N TRP A 30 7.26 -13.03 -1.18
CA TRP A 30 8.51 -12.39 -0.83
C TRP A 30 8.79 -12.34 0.68
N PHE A 31 7.87 -11.79 1.46
CA PHE A 31 8.11 -11.57 2.89
C PHE A 31 8.26 -12.84 3.71
N PRO A 32 7.50 -13.94 3.50
CA PRO A 32 7.59 -15.11 4.36
C PRO A 32 9.01 -15.69 4.43
N PRO A 33 9.69 -16.06 3.32
CA PRO A 33 11.05 -16.58 3.38
C PRO A 33 12.07 -15.56 3.84
N TYR A 34 11.88 -14.26 3.50
CA TYR A 34 12.75 -13.18 3.95
C TYR A 34 12.74 -13.01 5.46
N LEU A 35 11.56 -12.88 6.04
CA LEU A 35 11.39 -12.63 7.48
C LEU A 35 11.72 -13.85 8.33
N ALA A 36 11.39 -15.05 7.86
CA ALA A 36 11.71 -16.29 8.56
C ALA A 36 13.22 -16.59 8.63
N GLY A 37 13.99 -16.09 7.66
CA GLY A 37 15.43 -16.33 7.56
C GLY A 37 16.30 -15.29 8.26
N LEU A 38 15.73 -14.23 8.85
CA LEU A 38 16.50 -13.17 9.52
C LEU A 38 17.37 -13.72 10.67
N PRO A 39 18.57 -13.19 10.86
CA PRO A 39 19.23 -12.12 10.11
C PRO A 39 19.96 -12.56 8.83
N LYS A 40 20.03 -13.86 8.52
CA LYS A 40 20.78 -14.39 7.36
C LYS A 40 20.28 -13.86 6.01
N THR A 41 18.99 -13.63 5.90
CA THR A 41 18.32 -13.14 4.68
C THR A 41 18.32 -11.62 4.52
N ALA A 42 18.91 -10.87 5.47
CA ALA A 42 18.90 -9.41 5.45
C ALA A 42 19.40 -8.79 4.12
N THR A 43 20.41 -9.41 3.49
CA THR A 43 20.98 -8.96 2.21
C THR A 43 20.06 -9.20 1.01
N LEU A 44 19.08 -10.11 1.10
CA LEU A 44 18.15 -10.38 -0.02
C LEU A 44 17.33 -9.14 -0.39
N ALA A 45 16.99 -8.30 0.58
CA ALA A 45 16.27 -7.05 0.32
C ALA A 45 17.04 -6.11 -0.61
N ALA A 46 18.38 -6.13 -0.57
CA ALA A 46 19.23 -5.33 -1.46
C ALA A 46 19.27 -5.86 -2.90
N THR A 47 18.96 -7.14 -3.12
CA THR A 47 19.01 -7.77 -4.45
C THR A 47 17.67 -7.70 -5.19
N ILE A 48 16.56 -7.60 -4.48
CA ILE A 48 15.21 -7.64 -5.10
C ILE A 48 14.70 -6.26 -5.47
N HIS A 49 15.22 -5.18 -4.87
CA HIS A 49 14.83 -3.79 -5.15
C HIS A 49 13.31 -3.55 -5.16
N ASP A 50 12.57 -4.23 -4.26
CA ASP A 50 11.11 -4.11 -4.15
C ASP A 50 10.66 -2.68 -3.83
N GLU A 51 11.51 -1.89 -3.19
CA GLU A 51 11.27 -0.47 -2.95
C GLU A 51 10.97 0.33 -4.22
N SER A 52 11.59 -0.01 -5.36
CA SER A 52 11.37 0.71 -6.63
C SER A 52 9.92 0.64 -7.08
N PHE A 53 9.27 -0.51 -6.86
CA PHE A 53 7.84 -0.65 -7.10
C PHE A 53 7.02 0.28 -6.19
N TRP A 54 7.29 0.28 -4.89
CA TRP A 54 6.52 1.05 -3.92
C TRP A 54 6.74 2.56 -4.05
N LEU A 55 7.98 2.98 -4.32
CA LEU A 55 8.35 4.38 -4.59
C LEU A 55 7.70 4.94 -5.86
N THR A 56 7.29 4.09 -6.79
CA THR A 56 6.56 4.48 -8.00
C THR A 56 5.06 4.39 -7.80
N ALA A 57 4.57 3.28 -7.24
CA ALA A 57 3.15 2.99 -7.13
C ALA A 57 2.40 3.95 -6.19
N HIS A 58 3.00 4.29 -5.01
CA HIS A 58 2.36 5.19 -4.06
C HIS A 58 2.21 6.63 -4.57
N PRO A 59 3.23 7.29 -5.15
CA PRO A 59 3.05 8.61 -5.77
C PRO A 59 2.02 8.60 -6.89
N LEU A 60 2.01 7.57 -7.75
CA LEU A 60 0.99 7.44 -8.80
C LEU A 60 -0.42 7.31 -8.23
N ALA A 61 -0.59 6.54 -7.14
CA ALA A 61 -1.88 6.44 -6.46
C ALA A 61 -2.33 7.77 -5.88
N ILE A 62 -1.45 8.50 -5.20
CA ILE A 62 -1.76 9.82 -4.64
C ILE A 62 -2.18 10.78 -5.77
N LEU A 63 -1.37 10.88 -6.82
CA LEU A 63 -1.65 11.78 -7.95
C LEU A 63 -2.96 11.41 -8.65
N SER A 64 -3.22 10.12 -8.90
CA SER A 64 -4.45 9.66 -9.53
C SER A 64 -5.68 9.94 -8.68
N LEU A 65 -5.62 9.74 -7.36
CA LEU A 65 -6.71 10.05 -6.44
C LEU A 65 -6.97 11.56 -6.35
N LEU A 66 -5.93 12.39 -6.26
CA LEU A 66 -6.07 13.84 -6.20
C LEU A 66 -6.66 14.40 -7.50
N LEU A 67 -6.19 13.92 -8.66
CA LEU A 67 -6.75 14.28 -9.97
C LEU A 67 -8.23 13.86 -10.06
N THR A 68 -8.53 12.63 -9.66
CA THR A 68 -9.89 12.10 -9.66
C THR A 68 -10.80 12.92 -8.74
N LEU A 69 -10.31 13.27 -7.55
CA LEU A 69 -11.05 14.14 -6.63
C LEU A 69 -11.33 15.52 -7.24
N ALA A 70 -10.33 16.16 -7.81
CA ALA A 70 -10.45 17.49 -8.43
C ALA A 70 -11.48 17.48 -9.56
N LEU A 71 -11.41 16.50 -10.46
CA LEU A 71 -12.34 16.38 -11.60
C LEU A 71 -13.78 16.06 -11.15
N ASN A 72 -13.95 15.33 -10.05
CA ASN A 72 -15.25 14.93 -9.51
C ASN A 72 -15.75 15.83 -8.37
N TRP A 73 -15.08 16.95 -8.07
CA TRP A 73 -15.37 17.79 -6.89
C TRP A 73 -16.83 18.25 -6.81
N LYS A 74 -17.41 18.59 -7.93
CA LYS A 74 -18.81 19.06 -8.01
C LYS A 74 -19.83 17.93 -7.86
N LEU A 75 -19.46 16.68 -7.99
CA LEU A 75 -20.31 15.51 -7.86
C LEU A 75 -20.28 14.99 -6.42
N ARG A 76 -21.15 15.50 -5.56
CA ARG A 76 -21.14 15.26 -4.11
C ARG A 76 -21.00 13.78 -3.74
N ALA A 77 -21.74 12.90 -4.41
CA ALA A 77 -21.73 11.47 -4.11
C ALA A 77 -20.37 10.83 -4.44
N ARG A 78 -19.81 11.09 -5.64
CA ARG A 78 -18.49 10.59 -6.05
C ARG A 78 -17.38 11.19 -5.17
N ARG A 79 -17.41 12.50 -4.95
CA ARG A 79 -16.45 13.21 -4.10
C ARG A 79 -16.33 12.58 -2.72
N ASN A 80 -17.45 12.33 -2.05
CA ASN A 80 -17.43 11.78 -0.70
C ASN A 80 -16.82 10.37 -0.67
N LEU A 81 -17.12 9.53 -1.66
CA LEU A 81 -16.53 8.19 -1.77
C LEU A 81 -15.00 8.26 -2.01
N ILE A 82 -14.56 9.16 -2.89
CA ILE A 82 -13.14 9.38 -3.15
C ILE A 82 -12.43 9.90 -1.89
N LEU A 83 -13.05 10.82 -1.15
CA LEU A 83 -12.51 11.33 0.12
C LEU A 83 -12.38 10.23 1.19
N ILE A 84 -13.34 9.31 1.27
CA ILE A 84 -13.24 8.14 2.17
C ILE A 84 -12.04 7.27 1.79
N THR A 85 -11.85 6.97 0.50
CA THR A 85 -10.66 6.25 0.02
C THR A 85 -9.38 6.96 0.42
N ILE A 86 -9.29 8.27 0.17
CA ILE A 86 -8.11 9.08 0.51
C ILE A 86 -7.85 9.07 2.02
N ALA A 87 -8.88 9.20 2.85
CA ALA A 87 -8.74 9.22 4.31
C ALA A 87 -8.17 7.88 4.84
N ILE A 88 -8.71 6.74 4.39
CA ILE A 88 -8.21 5.42 4.78
C ILE A 88 -6.78 5.22 4.27
N TYR A 89 -6.51 5.65 3.04
CA TYR A 89 -5.17 5.56 2.46
C TYR A 89 -4.15 6.41 3.20
N ALA A 90 -4.51 7.62 3.62
CA ALA A 90 -3.63 8.48 4.40
C ALA A 90 -3.22 7.80 5.72
N VAL A 91 -4.15 7.15 6.42
CA VAL A 91 -3.83 6.35 7.62
C VAL A 91 -2.83 5.24 7.29
N ALA A 92 -3.05 4.50 6.19
CA ALA A 92 -2.15 3.43 5.77
C ALA A 92 -0.75 3.95 5.43
N ILE A 93 -0.62 5.09 4.77
CA ILE A 93 0.67 5.73 4.44
C ILE A 93 1.37 6.22 5.71
N ILE A 94 0.65 6.87 6.63
CA ILE A 94 1.21 7.34 7.90
C ILE A 94 1.75 6.17 8.72
N THR A 95 0.97 5.10 8.89
CA THR A 95 1.43 3.90 9.60
C THR A 95 2.61 3.23 8.90
N THR A 96 2.64 3.26 7.56
CA THR A 96 3.78 2.77 6.78
C THR A 96 5.05 3.55 7.11
N ALA A 97 4.98 4.87 7.13
CA ALA A 97 6.13 5.73 7.39
C ALA A 97 6.62 5.62 8.85
N LEU A 98 5.69 5.50 9.81
CA LEU A 98 6.03 5.52 11.24
C LEU A 98 6.43 4.16 11.82
N TYR A 99 5.98 3.07 11.23
CA TYR A 99 6.23 1.72 11.74
C TYR A 99 6.84 0.78 10.70
N PHE A 100 6.18 0.60 9.55
CA PHE A 100 6.58 -0.47 8.62
C PHE A 100 7.92 -0.22 7.94
N VAL A 101 8.21 1.02 7.54
CA VAL A 101 9.49 1.37 6.92
C VAL A 101 10.63 1.32 7.93
N PRO A 102 10.54 1.89 9.14
CA PRO A 102 11.59 1.75 10.16
C PRO A 102 11.91 0.29 10.51
N GLU A 103 10.89 -0.57 10.66
CA GLU A 103 11.12 -1.99 10.92
C GLU A 103 11.80 -2.71 9.74
N LEU A 104 11.42 -2.41 8.50
CA LEU A 104 12.12 -2.95 7.32
C LEU A 104 13.59 -2.52 7.26
N GLN A 105 13.89 -1.28 7.65
CA GLN A 105 15.27 -0.81 7.75
C GLN A 105 16.04 -1.56 8.85
N ALA A 106 15.40 -1.80 10.00
CA ALA A 106 15.98 -2.60 11.07
C ALA A 106 16.25 -4.05 10.62
N PHE A 107 15.33 -4.67 9.84
CA PHE A 107 15.57 -6.02 9.28
C PHE A 107 16.74 -6.05 8.31
N ARG A 108 16.92 -5.03 7.48
CA ARG A 108 18.10 -4.89 6.59
C ARG A 108 19.40 -4.78 7.36
N ALA A 109 19.39 -4.12 8.52
CA ALA A 109 20.55 -3.94 9.40
C ALA A 109 20.74 -5.10 10.40
N SER A 110 19.91 -6.14 10.37
CA SER A 110 19.86 -7.19 11.41
C SER A 110 21.15 -7.99 11.54
N GLN A 111 21.95 -8.14 10.47
CA GLN A 111 23.24 -8.86 10.52
C GLN A 111 24.28 -8.18 11.42
N SER A 112 24.23 -6.87 11.54
CA SER A 112 25.17 -6.08 12.35
C SER A 112 24.67 -5.82 13.78
N SER A 113 23.54 -6.42 14.17
CA SER A 113 22.91 -6.21 15.48
C SER A 113 23.27 -7.32 16.47
N ASN A 114 23.18 -7.00 17.75
CA ASN A 114 23.34 -7.98 18.85
C ASN A 114 22.02 -8.70 19.21
N VAL A 115 20.97 -8.53 18.40
CA VAL A 115 19.65 -9.13 18.61
C VAL A 115 19.68 -10.60 18.16
N SER A 116 19.09 -11.49 18.95
CA SER A 116 19.08 -12.92 18.65
C SER A 116 18.25 -13.26 17.40
N PRO A 117 18.61 -14.35 16.68
CA PRO A 117 17.77 -14.82 15.54
C PRO A 117 16.32 -15.11 15.93
N ALA A 118 16.09 -15.63 17.15
CA ALA A 118 14.73 -15.90 17.64
C ALA A 118 13.92 -14.62 17.82
N GLU A 119 14.54 -13.56 18.30
CA GLU A 119 13.87 -12.26 18.44
C GLU A 119 13.58 -11.63 17.06
N TRP A 120 14.51 -11.71 16.11
CA TRP A 120 14.28 -11.26 14.73
C TRP A 120 13.13 -12.02 14.08
N TYR A 121 13.02 -13.32 14.30
CA TYR A 121 11.90 -14.12 13.82
C TYR A 121 10.56 -13.61 14.37
N VAL A 122 10.44 -13.39 15.68
CA VAL A 122 9.22 -12.89 16.31
C VAL A 122 8.86 -11.49 15.78
N ARG A 123 9.84 -10.58 15.67
CA ARG A 123 9.62 -9.25 15.11
C ARG A 123 9.13 -9.31 13.65
N GLY A 124 9.74 -10.17 12.84
CA GLY A 124 9.34 -10.38 11.44
C GLY A 124 7.91 -10.89 11.33
N GLN A 125 7.51 -11.87 12.15
CA GLN A 125 6.14 -12.40 12.17
C GLN A 125 5.14 -11.31 12.59
N ASN A 126 5.42 -10.53 13.63
CA ASN A 126 4.57 -9.43 14.05
C ASN A 126 4.42 -8.36 12.97
N TRP A 127 5.52 -8.00 12.32
CA TRP A 127 5.50 -7.06 11.19
C TRP A 127 4.62 -7.59 10.06
N GLN A 128 4.75 -8.86 9.71
CA GLN A 128 3.95 -9.47 8.63
C GLN A 128 2.47 -9.51 8.97
N HIS A 129 2.08 -9.88 10.20
CA HIS A 129 0.68 -9.87 10.64
C HIS A 129 0.08 -8.46 10.58
N LEU A 130 0.78 -7.46 11.14
CA LEU A 130 0.31 -6.07 11.10
C LEU A 130 0.24 -5.53 9.67
N SER A 131 1.17 -5.94 8.80
CA SER A 131 1.17 -5.55 7.39
C SER A 131 -0.02 -6.18 6.64
N TRP A 132 -0.46 -7.41 6.97
CA TRP A 132 -1.70 -7.98 6.47
C TRP A 132 -2.93 -7.19 6.92
N VAL A 133 -2.98 -6.77 8.20
CA VAL A 133 -4.06 -5.91 8.71
C VAL A 133 -4.11 -4.59 7.93
N ARG A 134 -2.96 -3.93 7.72
CA ARG A 134 -2.87 -2.74 6.87
C ARG A 134 -3.34 -3.02 5.45
N GLY A 135 -2.94 -4.17 4.87
CA GLY A 135 -3.40 -4.63 3.56
C GLY A 135 -4.92 -4.74 3.49
N ALA A 136 -5.57 -5.31 4.51
CA ALA A 136 -7.02 -5.40 4.59
C ALA A 136 -7.69 -4.02 4.56
N PHE A 137 -7.15 -3.02 5.26
CA PHE A 137 -7.63 -1.63 5.16
C PHE A 137 -7.49 -1.07 3.75
N MET A 138 -6.44 -1.43 3.00
CA MET A 138 -6.29 -1.03 1.60
C MET A 138 -7.38 -1.64 0.72
N TYR A 139 -7.78 -2.90 0.95
CA TYR A 139 -8.93 -3.51 0.26
C TYR A 139 -10.24 -2.82 0.62
N ILE A 140 -10.45 -2.50 1.91
CA ILE A 140 -11.62 -1.74 2.35
C ILE A 140 -11.67 -0.36 1.68
N ALA A 141 -10.55 0.34 1.56
CA ALA A 141 -10.45 1.62 0.88
C ALA A 141 -10.75 1.54 -0.63
N PHE A 142 -10.57 0.39 -1.25
CA PHE A 142 -10.88 0.18 -2.67
C PHE A 142 -12.40 0.14 -2.94
N ILE A 143 -13.19 -0.31 -1.97
CA ILE A 143 -14.65 -0.43 -2.12
C ILE A 143 -15.32 0.93 -2.44
N PRO A 144 -15.08 2.02 -1.70
CA PRO A 144 -15.64 3.32 -2.04
C PRO A 144 -15.24 3.80 -3.44
N LEU A 145 -14.01 3.50 -3.89
CA LEU A 145 -13.54 3.87 -5.22
C LEU A 145 -14.34 3.13 -6.32
N LEU A 146 -14.61 1.84 -6.14
CA LEU A 146 -15.48 1.06 -7.04
C LEU A 146 -16.93 1.54 -6.99
N LEU A 147 -17.43 1.91 -5.83
CA LEU A 147 -18.78 2.48 -5.69
C LEU A 147 -18.88 3.85 -6.37
N ALA A 148 -17.83 4.66 -6.34
CA ALA A 148 -17.78 5.93 -7.06
C ALA A 148 -17.88 5.71 -8.59
N TRP A 149 -17.29 4.65 -9.11
CA TRP A 149 -17.41 4.27 -10.53
C TRP A 149 -18.85 3.97 -10.94
N ARG A 150 -19.61 3.30 -10.07
CA ARG A 150 -21.01 2.91 -10.34
C ARG A 150 -22.01 4.08 -10.23
N ARG A 151 -21.62 5.23 -9.66
CA ARG A 151 -22.50 6.39 -9.53
C ARG A 151 -22.63 7.12 -10.87
N GLU A 152 -23.83 7.12 -11.42
CA GLU A 152 -24.14 7.87 -12.63
C GLU A 152 -23.97 9.38 -12.43
N VAL A 153 -23.57 10.07 -13.49
CA VAL A 153 -23.40 11.52 -13.54
C VAL A 153 -24.70 12.08 -14.14
N HIS A 154 -25.71 12.27 -13.29
CA HIS A 154 -26.91 13.02 -13.64
C HIS A 154 -26.67 14.52 -13.53
#